data_2bc16b976bbf286656312f2633028988
#
_entry.id   2bc16b976bbf286656312f2633028988
#
_cell.length_a   1.000
_cell.length_b   1.000
_cell.length_c   1.000
_cell.angle_alpha   90.00
_cell.angle_beta   90.00
_cell.angle_gamma   90.00
#
_symmetry.space_group_name_H-M   'P 1'
#
loop_
_entity.id
_entity.type
_entity.pdbx_description
1 polymer ?
#
loop_
_entity_poly.entity_id
_entity_poly.type
_entity_poly.pdbx_seq_one_letter_code
_entity_poly.pdbx_strand_id
1 'polypeptide(L)'
;MLSRASGGGVLSRMWSAVTGRTLSIDVSQPTVVDRIQKLQRLETVVYTMDKVVTGAKENRIFPDFLAGDRLLMLVHGEVVAGIDFSNLKPGDVRVNGRTIRLHLPAPEVFRTRLDSEKTRVYSRQTGLLVPSDPNLETQVRQEAERQLEAAALADGILPAAQKNAAATLTSLLQGLGFEKIELE
;
A
#
# COMPACT_ATOMS: atom_id res chain seq x y z
N MET A 1 -45.24 2.46 -67.75
CA MET A 1 -43.96 3.04 -67.29
C MET A 1 -43.97 3.02 -65.77
N LEU A 2 -43.17 2.18 -65.20
CA LEU A 2 -43.16 1.88 -63.79
C LEU A 2 -42.20 2.80 -63.05
N SER A 3 -42.65 3.53 -62.05
CA SER A 3 -41.77 4.25 -61.09
C SER A 3 -41.57 3.36 -59.85
N ARG A 4 -40.33 2.97 -59.63
CA ARG A 4 -39.91 2.24 -58.42
C ARG A 4 -39.71 3.24 -57.28
N ALA A 5 -40.55 3.17 -56.23
CA ALA A 5 -40.33 3.86 -54.96
C ALA A 5 -39.26 3.12 -54.13
N SER A 6 -38.17 3.77 -53.81
CA SER A 6 -37.15 3.26 -52.92
C SER A 6 -37.56 3.40 -51.44
N GLY A 7 -38.02 2.30 -50.86
CA GLY A 7 -38.40 2.20 -49.47
C GLY A 7 -37.30 1.64 -48.56
N GLY A 8 -36.05 2.15 -48.63
CA GLY A 8 -34.92 1.58 -47.88
C GLY A 8 -34.38 2.40 -46.70
N GLY A 9 -34.91 3.60 -46.48
CA GLY A 9 -34.26 4.56 -45.57
C GLY A 9 -34.76 4.59 -44.10
N VAL A 10 -35.92 4.07 -43.84
CA VAL A 10 -36.55 4.20 -42.53
C VAL A 10 -36.27 3.01 -41.58
N LEU A 11 -36.21 1.80 -42.17
CA LEU A 11 -35.94 0.58 -41.41
C LEU A 11 -34.48 0.49 -40.92
N SER A 12 -33.50 1.00 -41.70
CA SER A 12 -32.09 1.02 -41.29
C SER A 12 -31.83 2.00 -40.15
N ARG A 13 -32.63 3.09 -40.04
CA ARG A 13 -32.52 4.04 -38.93
C ARG A 13 -33.17 3.52 -37.63
N MET A 14 -34.17 2.63 -37.72
CA MET A 14 -34.73 2.00 -36.53
C MET A 14 -33.86 0.91 -35.95
N TRP A 15 -33.08 0.19 -36.75
CA TRP A 15 -32.18 -0.84 -36.22
C TRP A 15 -30.96 -0.30 -35.53
N SER A 16 -30.44 0.88 -35.90
CA SER A 16 -29.33 1.53 -35.20
C SER A 16 -29.73 2.10 -33.82
N ALA A 17 -31.01 2.41 -33.62
CA ALA A 17 -31.52 2.88 -32.34
C ALA A 17 -31.69 1.78 -31.27
N VAL A 18 -31.82 0.50 -31.70
CA VAL A 18 -32.07 -0.64 -30.79
C VAL A 18 -30.79 -1.32 -30.34
N THR A 19 -29.66 -1.15 -31.08
CA THR A 19 -28.37 -1.78 -30.75
C THR A 19 -27.34 -0.81 -30.17
N GLY A 20 -27.66 0.45 -30.03
CA GLY A 20 -26.81 1.46 -29.39
C GLY A 20 -26.80 1.30 -27.87
N ARG A 21 -26.08 0.31 -27.34
CA ARG A 21 -25.64 0.31 -25.93
C ARG A 21 -24.63 1.43 -25.77
N THR A 22 -25.12 2.64 -25.50
CA THR A 22 -24.27 3.71 -24.98
C THR A 22 -23.84 3.30 -23.57
N LEU A 23 -22.57 3.06 -23.39
CA LEU A 23 -21.98 2.85 -22.07
C LEU A 23 -22.06 4.19 -21.33
N SER A 24 -23.11 4.38 -20.54
CA SER A 24 -23.25 5.52 -19.66
C SER A 24 -22.47 5.19 -18.38
N ILE A 25 -21.30 5.79 -18.21
CA ILE A 25 -20.56 5.72 -16.95
C ILE A 25 -21.15 6.77 -16.04
N ASP A 26 -21.81 6.34 -14.97
CA ASP A 26 -22.27 7.25 -13.91
C ASP A 26 -21.04 7.72 -13.13
N VAL A 27 -20.74 9.02 -13.23
CA VAL A 27 -19.65 9.72 -12.52
C VAL A 27 -20.18 10.60 -11.40
N SER A 28 -21.40 10.32 -10.89
CA SER A 28 -21.93 11.03 -9.72
C SER A 28 -21.01 10.85 -8.52
N GLN A 29 -20.99 11.85 -7.63
CA GLN A 29 -20.15 11.83 -6.43
C GLN A 29 -20.30 10.56 -5.58
N PRO A 30 -21.52 10.04 -5.28
CA PRO A 30 -21.65 8.79 -4.53
C PRO A 30 -21.01 7.59 -5.22
N THR A 31 -21.16 7.48 -6.54
CA THR A 31 -20.55 6.39 -7.33
C THR A 31 -19.03 6.45 -7.30
N VAL A 32 -18.44 7.64 -7.38
CA VAL A 32 -16.98 7.83 -7.31
C VAL A 32 -16.44 7.48 -5.93
N VAL A 33 -17.11 7.92 -4.85
CA VAL A 33 -16.75 7.58 -3.47
C VAL A 33 -16.76 6.07 -3.29
N ASP A 34 -17.82 5.37 -3.69
CA ASP A 34 -17.96 3.91 -3.58
C ASP A 34 -16.85 3.18 -4.36
N ARG A 35 -16.48 3.66 -5.54
CA ARG A 35 -15.39 3.07 -6.33
C ARG A 35 -14.02 3.23 -5.67
N ILE A 36 -13.74 4.40 -5.07
CA ILE A 36 -12.47 4.64 -4.37
C ILE A 36 -12.44 3.85 -3.05
N GLN A 37 -13.53 3.82 -2.29
CA GLN A 37 -13.62 3.01 -1.07
C GLN A 37 -13.40 1.51 -1.33
N LYS A 38 -13.81 1.00 -2.49
CA LYS A 38 -13.55 -0.41 -2.88
C LYS A 38 -12.07 -0.74 -3.08
N LEU A 39 -11.21 0.26 -3.23
CA LEU A 39 -9.76 0.05 -3.21
C LEU A 39 -9.27 -0.38 -1.83
N GLN A 40 -10.03 -0.05 -0.76
CA GLN A 40 -9.66 -0.31 0.63
C GLN A 40 -8.24 0.19 0.91
N ARG A 41 -7.29 -0.72 1.15
CA ARG A 41 -5.88 -0.40 1.33
C ARG A 41 -5.15 -0.43 0.00
N LEU A 42 -4.71 0.73 -0.47
CA LEU A 42 -3.89 0.86 -1.67
C LEU A 42 -2.42 0.86 -1.26
N GLU A 43 -1.79 -0.31 -1.30
CA GLU A 43 -0.34 -0.46 -1.11
C GLU A 43 0.37 0.15 -2.33
N THR A 44 1.20 1.16 -2.12
CA THR A 44 1.80 1.92 -3.22
C THR A 44 3.31 1.93 -3.20
N VAL A 45 3.92 1.49 -2.10
CA VAL A 45 5.38 1.40 -1.96
C VAL A 45 5.77 0.25 -1.04
N VAL A 46 6.85 -0.42 -1.40
CA VAL A 46 7.50 -1.46 -0.59
C VAL A 46 8.98 -1.11 -0.50
N TYR A 47 9.50 -0.95 0.71
CA TYR A 47 10.93 -0.84 0.96
C TYR A 47 11.45 -2.18 1.44
N THR A 48 12.42 -2.72 0.72
CA THR A 48 13.13 -3.94 1.10
C THR A 48 14.54 -3.58 1.55
N MET A 49 14.95 -4.07 2.72
CA MET A 49 16.25 -3.72 3.28
C MET A 49 16.85 -4.84 4.11
N ASP A 50 18.18 -4.83 4.18
CA ASP A 50 18.98 -5.69 5.03
C ASP A 50 19.50 -4.92 6.24
N LYS A 51 19.54 -5.57 7.40
CA LYS A 51 20.07 -4.98 8.63
C LYS A 51 20.78 -6.01 9.49
N VAL A 52 21.81 -5.56 10.21
CA VAL A 52 22.44 -6.34 11.27
C VAL A 52 21.87 -5.86 12.60
N VAL A 53 21.27 -6.76 13.37
CA VAL A 53 20.70 -6.46 14.67
C VAL A 53 21.39 -7.31 15.73
N THR A 54 21.80 -6.66 16.81
CA THR A 54 22.42 -7.35 17.95
C THR A 54 21.51 -7.26 19.15
N GLY A 55 21.24 -8.41 19.77
CA GLY A 55 20.63 -8.49 21.10
C GLY A 55 21.62 -9.00 22.11
N ALA A 56 21.61 -8.45 23.31
CA ALA A 56 22.43 -8.92 24.39
C ALA A 56 21.62 -8.95 25.70
N LYS A 57 21.82 -10.00 26.48
CA LYS A 57 21.43 -10.06 27.88
C LYS A 57 22.71 -10.02 28.72
N GLU A 58 22.87 -8.92 29.43
CA GLU A 58 24.01 -8.69 30.31
C GLU A 58 23.63 -9.05 31.73
N ASN A 59 24.59 -9.61 32.51
CA ASN A 59 24.41 -9.84 33.92
C ASN A 59 25.10 -8.72 34.71
N ARG A 60 24.39 -8.15 35.71
CA ARG A 60 24.93 -7.04 36.50
C ARG A 60 26.03 -7.45 37.46
N ILE A 61 26.14 -8.73 37.79
CA ILE A 61 27.03 -9.24 38.85
C ILE A 61 28.25 -9.94 38.23
N PHE A 62 28.05 -10.66 37.15
CA PHE A 62 29.11 -11.47 36.50
C PHE A 62 29.48 -10.87 35.13
N PRO A 63 30.76 -10.96 34.73
CA PRO A 63 31.18 -10.60 33.38
C PRO A 63 30.47 -11.38 32.30
N ASP A 64 30.25 -10.79 31.12
CA ASP A 64 29.49 -11.35 30.00
C ASP A 64 29.99 -12.74 29.57
N PHE A 65 31.30 -13.00 29.63
CA PHE A 65 31.87 -14.33 29.26
C PHE A 65 31.46 -15.44 30.23
N LEU A 66 30.97 -15.11 31.43
CA LEU A 66 30.47 -16.08 32.40
C LEU A 66 28.95 -16.20 32.34
N ALA A 67 28.22 -15.09 32.24
CA ALA A 67 26.77 -15.05 32.40
C ALA A 67 26.04 -14.15 31.42
N GLY A 68 26.65 -13.76 30.31
CA GLY A 68 26.02 -13.03 29.21
C GLY A 68 25.43 -13.98 28.15
N ASP A 69 24.47 -13.47 27.38
CA ASP A 69 23.99 -14.13 26.15
C ASP A 69 23.86 -13.03 25.08
N ARG A 70 24.63 -13.14 24.01
CA ARG A 70 24.67 -12.18 22.92
C ARG A 70 24.35 -12.87 21.59
N LEU A 71 23.43 -12.27 20.85
CA LEU A 71 22.97 -12.76 19.54
C LEU A 71 23.18 -11.65 18.50
N LEU A 72 23.84 -11.99 17.39
CA LEU A 72 23.92 -11.15 16.20
C LEU A 72 23.12 -11.82 15.09
N MET A 73 22.18 -11.09 14.53
CA MET A 73 21.28 -11.56 13.48
C MET A 73 21.41 -10.68 12.23
N LEU A 74 21.54 -11.33 11.08
CA LEU A 74 21.38 -10.69 9.78
C LEU A 74 19.92 -10.82 9.36
N VAL A 75 19.22 -9.71 9.25
CA VAL A 75 17.81 -9.68 8.92
C VAL A 75 17.59 -9.08 7.54
N HIS A 76 16.67 -9.70 6.80
CA HIS A 76 16.13 -9.21 5.56
C HIS A 76 14.64 -8.99 5.77
N GLY A 77 14.11 -7.83 5.39
CA GLY A 77 12.69 -7.54 5.61
C GLY A 77 12.13 -6.49 4.68
N GLU A 78 10.82 -6.36 4.73
CA GLU A 78 10.06 -5.41 3.94
C GLU A 78 9.17 -4.55 4.82
N VAL A 79 9.03 -3.29 4.44
CA VAL A 79 8.07 -2.33 5.00
C VAL A 79 7.16 -1.89 3.87
N VAL A 80 5.85 -2.05 4.07
CA VAL A 80 4.84 -1.72 3.07
C VAL A 80 4.02 -0.55 3.57
N ALA A 81 3.88 0.48 2.73
CA ALA A 81 3.08 1.65 3.02
C ALA A 81 2.11 2.00 1.88
N GLY A 82 1.09 2.76 2.21
CA GLY A 82 0.06 3.15 1.27
C GLY A 82 -0.98 4.06 1.91
N ILE A 83 -2.18 4.10 1.30
CA ILE A 83 -3.33 4.88 1.79
C ILE A 83 -4.52 3.95 2.00
N ASP A 84 -5.19 4.09 3.15
CA ASP A 84 -6.44 3.38 3.45
C ASP A 84 -7.64 4.27 3.10
N PHE A 85 -8.38 3.85 2.07
CA PHE A 85 -9.59 4.53 1.59
C PHE A 85 -10.87 3.99 2.21
N SER A 86 -10.83 3.00 3.08
CA SER A 86 -12.04 2.40 3.68
C SER A 86 -12.87 3.42 4.47
N ASN A 87 -12.20 4.44 5.03
CA ASN A 87 -12.80 5.50 5.82
C ASN A 87 -13.07 6.80 5.04
N LEU A 88 -12.92 6.81 3.71
CA LEU A 88 -13.20 7.97 2.87
C LEU A 88 -14.66 8.39 3.01
N LYS A 89 -14.91 9.67 3.27
CA LYS A 89 -16.25 10.21 3.46
C LYS A 89 -16.75 10.91 2.19
N PRO A 90 -18.06 11.00 1.98
CA PRO A 90 -18.62 11.77 0.86
C PRO A 90 -18.15 13.24 0.84
N GLY A 91 -17.84 13.82 2.00
CA GLY A 91 -17.33 15.20 2.10
C GLY A 91 -15.92 15.38 1.59
N ASP A 92 -15.12 14.30 1.52
CA ASP A 92 -13.74 14.31 1.05
C ASP A 92 -13.66 14.33 -0.49
N VAL A 93 -14.77 14.10 -1.18
CA VAL A 93 -14.87 14.05 -2.64
C VAL A 93 -15.87 15.09 -3.11
N ARG A 94 -15.46 15.96 -4.02
CA ARG A 94 -16.33 16.94 -4.67
C ARG A 94 -16.23 16.81 -6.18
N VAL A 95 -17.36 16.56 -6.82
CA VAL A 95 -17.48 16.42 -8.28
C VAL A 95 -18.24 17.62 -8.83
N ASN A 96 -17.66 18.28 -9.83
CA ASN A 96 -18.29 19.36 -10.58
C ASN A 96 -18.04 19.17 -12.08
N GLY A 97 -19.01 18.57 -12.77
CA GLY A 97 -18.88 18.20 -14.18
C GLY A 97 -17.74 17.21 -14.38
N ARG A 98 -16.71 17.61 -15.14
CA ARG A 98 -15.51 16.79 -15.40
C ARG A 98 -14.31 17.13 -14.49
N THR A 99 -14.56 17.92 -13.45
CA THR A 99 -13.58 18.25 -12.41
C THR A 99 -13.88 17.47 -11.15
N ILE A 100 -12.85 16.85 -10.55
CA ILE A 100 -12.94 16.20 -9.24
C ILE A 100 -11.88 16.78 -8.31
N ARG A 101 -12.30 17.07 -7.07
CA ARG A 101 -11.41 17.39 -5.96
C ARG A 101 -11.54 16.29 -4.91
N LEU A 102 -10.41 15.72 -4.50
CA LEU A 102 -10.34 14.64 -3.55
C LEU A 102 -9.31 14.95 -2.46
N HIS A 103 -9.76 14.97 -1.22
CA HIS A 103 -8.88 15.01 -0.06
C HIS A 103 -8.38 13.59 0.26
N LEU A 104 -7.05 13.39 0.15
CA LEU A 104 -6.42 12.09 0.38
C LEU A 104 -6.25 11.85 1.87
N PRO A 105 -6.62 10.65 2.38
CA PRO A 105 -6.21 10.23 3.71
C PRO A 105 -4.69 10.22 3.85
N ALA A 106 -4.20 10.41 5.08
CA ALA A 106 -2.77 10.36 5.35
C ALA A 106 -2.21 8.96 5.01
N PRO A 107 -1.00 8.89 4.42
CA PRO A 107 -0.33 7.61 4.18
C PRO A 107 0.10 6.98 5.50
N GLU A 108 0.08 5.65 5.57
CA GLU A 108 0.48 4.89 6.75
C GLU A 108 1.28 3.64 6.38
N VAL A 109 2.06 3.13 7.33
CA VAL A 109 2.70 1.82 7.21
C VAL A 109 1.65 0.75 7.51
N PHE A 110 1.43 -0.15 6.56
CA PHE A 110 0.47 -1.24 6.72
C PHE A 110 1.07 -2.46 7.41
N ARG A 111 2.33 -2.75 7.11
CA ARG A 111 3.03 -3.87 7.72
C ARG A 111 4.54 -3.73 7.60
N THR A 112 5.22 -4.28 8.60
CA THR A 112 6.65 -4.56 8.59
C THR A 112 6.82 -6.05 8.80
N ARG A 113 7.62 -6.73 7.98
CA ARG A 113 7.80 -8.18 8.05
C ARG A 113 9.23 -8.57 7.76
N LEU A 114 9.76 -9.52 8.54
CA LEU A 114 11.02 -10.19 8.25
C LEU A 114 10.79 -11.37 7.29
N ASP A 115 11.67 -11.52 6.32
CA ASP A 115 11.76 -12.71 5.47
C ASP A 115 12.48 -13.81 6.27
N SER A 116 11.74 -14.82 6.68
CA SER A 116 12.26 -15.91 7.52
C SER A 116 13.29 -16.80 6.80
N GLU A 117 13.25 -16.84 5.45
CA GLU A 117 14.21 -17.66 4.67
C GLU A 117 15.57 -16.97 4.54
N LYS A 118 15.56 -15.63 4.47
CA LYS A 118 16.76 -14.80 4.34
C LYS A 118 17.31 -14.30 5.67
N THR A 119 16.47 -14.27 6.72
CA THR A 119 16.86 -13.85 8.07
C THR A 119 17.53 -15.01 8.80
N ARG A 120 18.75 -14.79 9.30
CA ARG A 120 19.53 -15.83 9.97
C ARG A 120 20.33 -15.31 11.16
N VAL A 121 20.53 -16.18 12.15
CA VAL A 121 21.49 -15.95 13.20
C VAL A 121 22.90 -16.08 12.61
N TYR A 122 23.67 -15.00 12.69
CA TYR A 122 25.05 -14.99 12.23
C TYR A 122 26.03 -15.48 13.30
N SER A 123 25.80 -15.04 14.56
CA SER A 123 26.64 -15.43 15.68
C SER A 123 25.82 -15.41 16.96
N ARG A 124 26.07 -16.37 17.84
CA ARG A 124 25.57 -16.37 19.22
C ARG A 124 26.70 -16.74 20.17
N GLN A 125 26.86 -15.98 21.22
CA GLN A 125 27.84 -16.19 22.29
C GLN A 125 27.12 -16.24 23.61
N THR A 126 27.15 -17.41 24.27
CA THR A 126 26.50 -17.66 25.57
C THR A 126 27.59 -17.87 26.62
N GLY A 127 27.42 -17.29 27.78
CA GLY A 127 28.37 -17.42 28.89
C GLY A 127 28.46 -18.86 29.42
N LEU A 128 29.57 -19.18 30.05
CA LEU A 128 29.87 -20.54 30.51
C LEU A 128 28.95 -21.03 31.61
N LEU A 129 28.33 -20.12 32.39
CA LEU A 129 27.55 -20.46 33.57
C LEU A 129 26.03 -20.34 33.36
N VAL A 130 25.59 -19.93 32.18
CA VAL A 130 24.16 -19.72 31.89
C VAL A 130 23.74 -20.48 30.64
N PRO A 131 22.53 -21.05 30.60
CA PRO A 131 21.98 -21.58 29.37
C PRO A 131 21.62 -20.44 28.40
N SER A 132 21.62 -20.75 27.10
CA SER A 132 21.12 -19.82 26.08
C SER A 132 19.64 -19.51 26.35
N ASP A 133 19.28 -18.21 26.29
CA ASP A 133 17.89 -17.77 26.46
C ASP A 133 17.08 -18.07 25.17
N PRO A 134 16.06 -18.92 25.24
CA PRO A 134 15.23 -19.26 24.07
C PRO A 134 14.43 -18.04 23.55
N ASN A 135 14.19 -17.03 24.39
CA ASN A 135 13.41 -15.86 24.02
C ASN A 135 14.25 -14.74 23.40
N LEU A 136 15.58 -14.79 23.50
CA LEU A 136 16.45 -13.74 22.97
C LEU A 136 16.28 -13.56 21.46
N GLU A 137 16.18 -14.63 20.70
CA GLU A 137 15.97 -14.55 19.25
C GLU A 137 14.65 -13.87 18.91
N THR A 138 13.55 -14.22 19.59
CA THR A 138 12.25 -13.58 19.39
C THR A 138 12.30 -12.07 19.68
N GLN A 139 12.99 -11.68 20.75
CA GLN A 139 13.17 -10.28 21.12
C GLN A 139 14.00 -9.52 20.06
N VAL A 140 15.05 -10.15 19.54
CA VAL A 140 15.89 -9.55 18.48
C VAL A 140 15.11 -9.43 17.17
N ARG A 141 14.26 -10.38 16.81
CA ARG A 141 13.38 -10.28 15.65
C ARG A 141 12.38 -9.13 15.78
N GLN A 142 11.73 -8.98 16.93
CA GLN A 142 10.83 -7.86 17.21
C GLN A 142 11.55 -6.51 17.15
N GLU A 143 12.76 -6.44 17.69
CA GLU A 143 13.58 -5.24 17.60
C GLU A 143 13.99 -4.93 16.16
N ALA A 144 14.31 -5.96 15.37
CA ALA A 144 14.62 -5.83 13.95
C ALA A 144 13.45 -5.23 13.16
N GLU A 145 12.23 -5.70 13.39
CA GLU A 145 11.01 -5.14 12.76
C GLU A 145 10.84 -3.67 13.09
N ARG A 146 10.98 -3.29 14.38
CA ARG A 146 10.93 -1.88 14.80
C ARG A 146 11.98 -1.02 14.12
N GLN A 147 13.21 -1.54 14.02
CA GLN A 147 14.31 -0.81 13.39
C GLN A 147 14.17 -0.70 11.86
N LEU A 148 13.58 -1.69 11.19
CA LEU A 148 13.26 -1.62 9.76
C LEU A 148 12.19 -0.56 9.51
N GLU A 149 11.12 -0.56 10.31
CA GLU A 149 10.07 0.44 10.20
C GLU A 149 10.60 1.86 10.44
N ALA A 150 11.38 2.06 11.50
CA ALA A 150 12.01 3.35 11.79
C ALA A 150 12.93 3.82 10.65
N ALA A 151 13.69 2.90 10.05
CA ALA A 151 14.54 3.22 8.90
C ALA A 151 13.69 3.61 7.67
N ALA A 152 12.64 2.86 7.35
CA ALA A 152 11.76 3.18 6.23
C ALA A 152 11.07 4.54 6.40
N LEU A 153 10.63 4.87 7.63
CA LEU A 153 10.06 6.17 7.95
C LEU A 153 11.07 7.29 7.76
N ALA A 154 12.32 7.10 8.23
CA ALA A 154 13.40 8.07 8.07
C ALA A 154 13.78 8.27 6.59
N ASP A 155 13.71 7.22 5.78
CA ASP A 155 13.98 7.25 4.33
C ASP A 155 12.79 7.78 3.50
N GLY A 156 11.70 8.22 4.15
CA GLY A 156 10.59 8.90 3.50
C GLY A 156 9.59 7.97 2.80
N ILE A 157 9.34 6.78 3.32
CA ILE A 157 8.38 5.83 2.75
C ILE A 157 6.97 6.44 2.67
N LEU A 158 6.54 7.26 3.66
CA LEU A 158 5.20 7.86 3.66
C LEU A 158 5.03 8.92 2.55
N PRO A 159 5.93 9.90 2.37
CA PRO A 159 5.88 10.79 1.20
C PRO A 159 5.90 10.06 -0.14
N ALA A 160 6.69 8.99 -0.25
CA ALA A 160 6.70 8.15 -1.45
C ALA A 160 5.36 7.46 -1.67
N ALA A 161 4.75 6.91 -0.60
CA ALA A 161 3.43 6.29 -0.65
C ALA A 161 2.35 7.28 -1.12
N GLN A 162 2.33 8.48 -0.56
CA GLN A 162 1.38 9.53 -0.95
C GLN A 162 1.52 9.91 -2.43
N LYS A 163 2.76 10.13 -2.89
CA LYS A 163 3.03 10.46 -4.30
C LYS A 163 2.55 9.38 -5.26
N ASN A 164 2.85 8.11 -4.94
CA ASN A 164 2.47 6.97 -5.78
C ASN A 164 0.95 6.77 -5.78
N ALA A 165 0.30 6.90 -4.63
CA ALA A 165 -1.16 6.84 -4.53
C ALA A 165 -1.83 7.94 -5.36
N ALA A 166 -1.33 9.18 -5.29
CA ALA A 166 -1.84 10.29 -6.08
C ALA A 166 -1.72 10.02 -7.59
N ALA A 167 -0.58 9.48 -8.05
CA ALA A 167 -0.40 9.11 -9.45
C ALA A 167 -1.37 8.00 -9.90
N THR A 168 -1.54 6.97 -9.08
CA THR A 168 -2.46 5.86 -9.34
C THR A 168 -3.91 6.34 -9.42
N LEU A 169 -4.34 7.16 -8.46
CA LEU A 169 -5.68 7.73 -8.45
C LEU A 169 -5.93 8.67 -9.62
N THR A 170 -4.95 9.50 -9.98
CA THR A 170 -5.05 10.37 -11.14
C THR A 170 -5.33 9.56 -12.41
N SER A 171 -4.57 8.49 -12.63
CA SER A 171 -4.78 7.60 -13.78
C SER A 171 -6.15 6.92 -13.75
N LEU A 172 -6.58 6.46 -12.57
CA LEU A 172 -7.90 5.86 -12.39
C LEU A 172 -9.03 6.85 -12.72
N LEU A 173 -8.95 8.07 -12.17
CA LEU A 173 -9.97 9.10 -12.35
C LEU A 173 -10.01 9.62 -13.79
N GLN A 174 -8.86 9.73 -14.46
CA GLN A 174 -8.81 10.01 -15.90
C GLN A 174 -9.51 8.92 -16.72
N GLY A 175 -9.30 7.65 -16.37
CA GLY A 175 -10.00 6.52 -16.98
C GLY A 175 -11.53 6.54 -16.76
N LEU A 176 -12.01 7.22 -15.71
CA LEU A 176 -13.43 7.46 -15.46
C LEU A 176 -13.98 8.69 -16.21
N GLY A 177 -13.14 9.43 -16.95
CA GLY A 177 -13.55 10.57 -17.79
C GLY A 177 -13.42 11.93 -17.13
N PHE A 178 -12.75 12.04 -15.97
CA PHE A 178 -12.41 13.35 -15.39
C PHE A 178 -11.23 13.97 -16.14
N GLU A 179 -11.35 15.26 -16.46
CA GLU A 179 -10.32 16.03 -17.15
C GLU A 179 -9.43 16.81 -16.18
N LYS A 180 -10.02 17.31 -15.10
CA LYS A 180 -9.31 18.06 -14.07
C LYS A 180 -9.42 17.33 -12.73
N ILE A 181 -8.27 16.97 -12.16
CA ILE A 181 -8.16 16.21 -10.92
C ILE A 181 -7.31 17.02 -9.95
N GLU A 182 -7.88 17.39 -8.82
CA GLU A 182 -7.23 18.13 -7.73
C GLU A 182 -7.17 17.18 -6.53
N LEU A 183 -5.95 16.80 -6.12
CA LEU A 183 -5.68 15.97 -4.96
C LEU A 183 -5.07 16.85 -3.86
N GLU A 184 -5.66 16.83 -2.65
CA GLU A 184 -5.26 17.64 -1.48
C GLU A 184 -4.90 16.74 -0.30
#